data_3062df273148947797067b6c0ef9461c
#
_entry.id   3062df273148947797067b6c0ef9461c
#
_cell.length_a   1.000
_cell.length_b   1.000
_cell.length_c   1.000
_cell.angle_alpha   90.00
_cell.angle_beta   90.00
_cell.angle_gamma   90.00
#
_symmetry.space_group_name_H-M   'P 1'
#
loop_
_entity.id
_entity.type
_entity.pdbx_description
1 polymer ?
#
loop_
_entity_poly.entity_id
_entity_poly.type
_entity_poly.pdbx_seq_one_letter_code
_entity_poly.pdbx_strand_id
1 'polypeptide(L)' 'MIPKYNIGDIVSSNGIKGSVSAIELNSMITANVQPYYVVSMECGKELLPESSLQLTGIFNSIKQLISSLL' A
#
# COMPACT_ATOMS: atom_id res chain seq x y z
N MET A 1 8.09 -12.06 6.59
CA MET A 1 7.75 -10.90 5.77
C MET A 1 6.57 -10.16 6.42
N ILE A 2 6.76 -8.91 6.83
CA ILE A 2 5.73 -8.15 7.55
C ILE A 2 5.22 -7.07 6.62
N PRO A 3 3.90 -7.05 6.30
CA PRO A 3 3.36 -6.03 5.43
C PRO A 3 3.38 -4.65 6.09
N LYS A 4 3.78 -3.65 5.32
CA LYS A 4 3.87 -2.25 5.74
C LYS A 4 2.51 -1.55 5.68
N TYR A 5 1.66 -1.97 4.75
CA TYR A 5 0.34 -1.38 4.53
C TYR A 5 -0.76 -2.33 4.97
N ASN A 6 -1.91 -1.77 5.31
CA ASN A 6 -3.09 -2.52 5.74
C ASN A 6 -4.19 -2.43 4.69
N ILE A 7 -5.10 -3.40 4.72
CA ILE A 7 -6.31 -3.36 3.88
C ILE A 7 -7.07 -2.09 4.21
N GLY A 8 -7.45 -1.34 3.18
CA GLY A 8 -8.14 -0.07 3.30
C GLY A 8 -7.23 1.15 3.23
N ASP A 9 -5.91 0.98 3.35
CA ASP A 9 -4.98 2.09 3.22
C ASP A 9 -5.03 2.69 1.80
N ILE A 10 -4.93 4.00 1.74
CA ILE A 10 -4.82 4.70 0.45
C ILE A 10 -3.35 4.83 0.10
N VAL A 11 -2.99 4.28 -1.03
CA VAL A 11 -1.60 4.26 -1.50
C VAL A 11 -1.54 4.84 -2.93
N SER A 12 -0.34 5.18 -3.37
CA SER A 12 -0.14 5.60 -4.74
C SER A 12 1.02 4.85 -5.37
N SER A 13 0.92 4.64 -6.67
CA SER A 13 1.99 4.09 -7.50
C SER A 13 2.06 4.92 -8.76
N ASN A 14 3.23 5.51 -9.03
CA ASN A 14 3.43 6.41 -10.17
C ASN A 14 2.41 7.56 -10.24
N GLY A 15 2.03 8.09 -9.07
CA GLY A 15 1.06 9.18 -8.97
C GLY A 15 -0.40 8.75 -9.08
N ILE A 16 -0.68 7.48 -9.29
CA ILE A 16 -2.04 6.95 -9.38
C ILE A 16 -2.43 6.42 -8.00
N LYS A 17 -3.55 6.90 -7.47
CA LYS A 17 -4.05 6.52 -6.14
C LYS A 17 -4.98 5.33 -6.22
N GLY A 18 -4.95 4.52 -5.16
CA GLY A 18 -5.86 3.40 -5.00
C GLY A 18 -5.93 2.96 -3.55
N SER A 19 -6.80 2.01 -3.25
CA SER A 19 -6.92 1.45 -1.92
C SER A 19 -6.45 0.00 -1.90
N VAL A 20 -5.76 -0.38 -0.82
CA VAL A 20 -5.32 -1.75 -0.63
C VAL A 20 -6.55 -2.63 -0.37
N SER A 21 -6.80 -3.60 -1.25
CA SER A 21 -7.93 -4.51 -1.10
C SER A 21 -7.51 -5.91 -0.63
N ALA A 22 -6.25 -6.29 -0.84
CA ALA A 22 -5.72 -7.56 -0.35
C ALA A 22 -4.20 -7.47 -0.20
N ILE A 23 -3.66 -8.33 0.65
CA ILE A 23 -2.22 -8.43 0.88
C ILE A 23 -1.79 -9.84 0.48
N GLU A 24 -0.78 -9.93 -0.37
CA GLU A 24 -0.29 -11.20 -0.88
C GLU A 24 1.11 -11.48 -0.34
N LEU A 25 1.23 -12.54 0.45
CA LEU A 25 2.50 -12.96 1.06
C LEU A 25 2.99 -14.30 0.51
N ASN A 26 2.27 -14.90 -0.43
CA ASN A 26 2.62 -16.18 -1.01
C ASN A 26 3.98 -16.10 -1.72
N SER A 27 4.92 -16.97 -1.35
CA SER A 27 6.28 -16.95 -1.89
C SER A 27 6.34 -17.19 -3.41
N MET A 28 5.34 -17.85 -3.99
CA MET A 28 5.28 -18.03 -5.43
C MET A 28 5.01 -16.73 -6.18
N ILE A 29 4.40 -15.76 -5.51
CA ILE A 29 4.14 -14.44 -6.08
C ILE A 29 5.21 -13.45 -5.68
N THR A 30 5.61 -13.47 -4.40
CA THR A 30 6.52 -12.47 -3.83
C THR A 30 8.00 -12.84 -3.98
N ALA A 31 8.31 -14.10 -4.28
CA ALA A 31 9.67 -14.66 -4.28
C ALA A 31 10.39 -14.44 -2.94
N ASN A 32 9.65 -14.30 -1.83
CA ASN A 32 10.17 -14.03 -0.49
C ASN A 32 10.98 -12.73 -0.38
N VAL A 33 10.77 -11.79 -1.31
CA VAL A 33 11.51 -10.53 -1.32
C VAL A 33 10.75 -9.43 -0.57
N GLN A 34 9.45 -9.29 -0.86
CA GLN A 34 8.61 -8.25 -0.28
C GLN A 34 7.14 -8.62 -0.43
N PRO A 35 6.26 -8.07 0.43
CA PRO A 35 4.82 -8.25 0.23
C PRO A 35 4.35 -7.61 -1.08
N TYR A 36 3.31 -8.20 -1.66
CA TYR A 36 2.59 -7.62 -2.79
C TYR A 36 1.19 -7.25 -2.34
N TYR A 37 0.61 -6.26 -2.97
CA TYR A 37 -0.71 -5.76 -2.61
C TYR A 37 -1.60 -5.70 -3.84
N VAL A 38 -2.85 -6.14 -3.66
CA VAL A 38 -3.88 -5.88 -4.67
C VAL A 38 -4.42 -4.49 -4.39
N VAL A 39 -4.22 -3.58 -5.31
CA VAL A 39 -4.63 -2.19 -5.18
C VAL A 39 -5.78 -1.93 -6.12
N SER A 40 -6.92 -1.51 -5.55
CA SER A 40 -8.12 -1.13 -6.32
C SER A 40 -7.99 0.31 -6.75
N MET A 41 -7.95 0.54 -8.05
CA MET A 41 -7.85 1.85 -8.66
C MET A 41 -9.08 2.10 -9.51
N GLU A 42 -9.22 3.33 -10.00
CA GLU A 42 -10.37 3.74 -10.81
C GLU A 42 -10.55 2.86 -12.05
N CYS A 43 -9.46 2.47 -12.68
CA CYS A 43 -9.49 1.65 -13.90
C CYS A 43 -9.40 0.14 -13.65
N GLY A 44 -9.42 -0.31 -12.39
CA GLY A 44 -9.34 -1.73 -12.06
C GLY A 44 -8.39 -2.04 -10.93
N LYS A 45 -8.08 -3.32 -10.75
CA LYS A 45 -7.17 -3.78 -9.70
C LYS A 45 -5.84 -4.20 -10.29
N GLU A 46 -4.76 -3.92 -9.54
CA GLU A 46 -3.42 -4.36 -9.90
C GLU A 46 -2.72 -4.99 -8.72
N LEU A 47 -1.89 -5.98 -9.00
CA LEU A 47 -0.99 -6.57 -8.01
C LEU A 47 0.35 -5.87 -8.08
N LEU A 48 0.72 -5.15 -7.01
CA LEU A 48 1.91 -4.30 -6.99
C LEU A 48 2.82 -4.64 -5.83
N PRO A 49 4.15 -4.60 -6.03
CA PRO A 49 5.09 -4.82 -4.93
C PRO A 49 5.11 -3.64 -3.97
N GLU A 50 5.42 -3.92 -2.71
CA GLU A 50 5.46 -2.91 -1.66
C GLU A 50 6.37 -1.74 -2.01
N SER A 51 7.50 -2.01 -2.66
CA SER A 51 8.48 -0.98 -3.01
C SER A 51 7.97 0.05 -4.03
N SER A 52 6.91 -0.28 -4.78
CA SER A 52 6.32 0.65 -5.75
C SER A 52 5.21 1.51 -5.16
N LEU A 53 4.89 1.33 -3.88
CA LEU A 53 3.76 2.00 -3.25
C LEU A 53 4.22 3.03 -2.22
N GLN A 54 3.40 4.07 -2.04
CA GLN A 54 3.59 5.09 -1.01
C GLN A 54 2.23 5.41 -0.38
N LEU A 55 2.22 5.62 0.93
CA LEU A 55 1.03 6.19 1.58
C LEU A 55 0.84 7.60 1.09
N THR A 56 -0.40 7.98 0.82
CA THR A 56 -0.68 9.26 0.20
C THR A 56 -1.92 9.93 0.79
N GLY A 57 -2.04 11.23 0.56
CA GLY A 57 -3.21 12.04 0.85
C GLY A 57 -3.23 12.61 2.25
N ILE A 58 -4.38 13.18 2.58
CA ILE A 58 -4.65 13.88 3.85
C ILE A 58 -4.42 12.96 5.05
N PHE A 59 -4.77 11.67 4.90
CA PHE A 59 -4.64 10.70 5.97
C PHE A 59 -3.18 10.56 6.43
N ASN A 60 -2.24 10.54 5.49
CA ASN A 60 -0.82 10.46 5.82
C ASN A 60 -0.35 11.73 6.56
N SER A 61 -0.81 12.90 6.13
CA SER A 61 -0.49 14.17 6.78
C SER A 61 -1.02 14.22 8.21
N ILE A 62 -2.24 13.74 8.44
CA ILE A 62 -2.84 13.66 9.77
C ILE A 62 -2.04 12.72 10.66
N LYS A 63 -1.64 11.58 10.14
CA LYS A 63 -0.82 10.61 10.87
C LYS A 63 0.50 11.22 11.33
N GLN A 64 1.15 11.97 10.47
CA GLN A 64 2.40 12.67 10.80
C GLN A 64 2.20 13.73 11.85
N LEU A 65 1.11 14.50 11.78
CA LEU A 65 0.78 15.51 12.77
C LEU A 65 0.56 14.89 14.16
N ILE A 66 -0.18 13.80 14.22
CA ILE A 66 -0.43 13.10 15.48
C ILE A 66 0.89 12.57 16.06
N SER A 67 1.75 12.01 15.23
CA SER A 67 3.07 11.53 15.69
C SER A 67 3.94 12.66 16.21
N SER A 68 3.85 13.87 15.64
CA SER A 68 4.62 15.03 16.09
C SER A 68 4.12 15.57 17.41
N LEU A 69 2.84 15.38 17.72
CA LEU A 69 2.23 15.85 18.96
C LEU A 69 2.44 14.91 20.13
N LEU A 70 2.75 13.66 19.86
CA LEU A 70 3.00 12.64 20.86
C LEU A 70 4.48 12.54 21.20
#